data_57a4386c6ce1c2f3c93fabb2404ab0da
#
_entry.id   57a4386c6ce1c2f3c93fabb2404ab0da
#
_cell.length_a   1.000
_cell.length_b   1.000
_cell.length_c   1.000
_cell.angle_alpha   90.00
_cell.angle_beta   90.00
_cell.angle_gamma   90.00
#
_symmetry.space_group_name_H-M   'P 1'
#
loop_
_entity.id
_entity.type
_entity.pdbx_description
1 polymer ?
#
loop_
_entity_poly.entity_id
_entity_poly.type
_entity_poly.pdbx_seq_one_letter_code
_entity_poly.pdbx_strand_id
1 'polypeptide(L)'
;MRRLRDWALTIPFLVAFGVTLLVFDVVGRVVRPFSLRGFENVMAALQRTLVALLVISGTKVEVERSPSIEKGEGYALISHDQSIFDIPLIGGLLSRNHPKYVAKKKLGRWIPSVSLNLRRGGNALIDRNERVGSIRAIKAMARTAQERGVSVVIFPEGTRSRDGELGEFRPSGSRAMLAAADRLPVVPVAIDGSWRLLQNNLLPVPFGTTIRIKLGDPIARTKGDAMAVSVAAESWIRETLAGWRSSLPAEASGE
;
A
#
# COMPACT_ATOMS: atom_id res chain seq x y z
N MET A 1 25.01 -19.15 -10.94
CA MET A 1 24.10 -19.91 -10.08
C MET A 1 22.95 -19.04 -9.51
N ARG A 2 23.17 -17.81 -9.01
CA ARG A 2 22.10 -16.93 -8.46
C ARG A 2 20.98 -16.66 -9.49
N ARG A 3 21.29 -16.23 -10.69
CA ARG A 3 20.30 -15.95 -11.76
C ARG A 3 19.42 -17.14 -12.14
N LEU A 4 19.99 -18.35 -12.17
CA LEU A 4 19.22 -19.57 -12.50
C LEU A 4 18.19 -19.90 -11.41
N ARG A 5 18.57 -19.76 -10.13
CA ARG A 5 17.67 -19.92 -9.00
C ARG A 5 16.54 -18.87 -9.03
N ASP A 6 16.88 -17.60 -9.29
CA ASP A 6 15.90 -16.51 -9.35
C ASP A 6 14.85 -16.80 -10.43
N TRP A 7 15.25 -17.26 -11.61
CA TRP A 7 14.34 -17.67 -12.67
C TRP A 7 13.50 -18.90 -12.30
N ALA A 8 14.11 -19.92 -11.70
CA ALA A 8 13.42 -21.14 -11.29
C ALA A 8 12.30 -20.88 -10.28
N LEU A 9 12.48 -19.87 -9.42
CA LEU A 9 11.47 -19.49 -8.41
C LEU A 9 10.50 -18.40 -8.90
N THR A 10 10.91 -17.58 -9.88
CA THR A 10 10.05 -16.55 -10.46
C THR A 10 8.87 -17.16 -11.22
N ILE A 11 9.09 -18.23 -11.98
CA ILE A 11 8.02 -18.86 -12.76
C ILE A 11 6.87 -19.37 -11.86
N PRO A 12 7.12 -20.23 -10.84
CA PRO A 12 6.05 -20.68 -9.96
C PRO A 12 5.42 -19.54 -9.16
N PHE A 13 6.22 -18.52 -8.76
CA PHE A 13 5.68 -17.32 -8.13
C PHE A 13 4.69 -16.58 -9.02
N LEU A 14 5.04 -16.31 -10.28
CA LEU A 14 4.15 -15.60 -11.21
C LEU A 14 2.90 -16.40 -11.56
N VAL A 15 3.02 -17.73 -11.71
CA VAL A 15 1.86 -18.61 -11.92
C VAL A 15 0.93 -18.55 -10.70
N ALA A 16 1.44 -18.73 -9.49
CA ALA A 16 0.66 -18.66 -8.26
C ALA A 16 0.02 -17.27 -8.07
N PHE A 17 0.77 -16.21 -8.38
CA PHE A 17 0.28 -14.82 -8.35
C PHE A 17 -0.87 -14.63 -9.34
N GLY A 18 -0.72 -15.05 -10.59
CA GLY A 18 -1.75 -14.94 -11.62
C GLY A 18 -3.02 -15.74 -11.28
N VAL A 19 -2.85 -17.00 -10.85
CA VAL A 19 -3.97 -17.85 -10.39
C VAL A 19 -4.71 -17.20 -9.23
N THR A 20 -3.97 -16.67 -8.25
CA THR A 20 -4.57 -15.96 -7.10
C THR A 20 -5.40 -14.78 -7.56
N LEU A 21 -4.89 -13.94 -8.47
CA LEU A 21 -5.66 -12.82 -9.01
C LEU A 21 -6.94 -13.27 -9.71
N LEU A 22 -6.90 -14.34 -10.49
CA LEU A 22 -8.07 -14.88 -11.21
C LEU A 22 -9.11 -15.46 -10.23
N VAL A 23 -8.70 -16.28 -9.27
CA VAL A 23 -9.60 -16.87 -8.28
C VAL A 23 -10.32 -15.79 -7.48
N PHE A 24 -9.59 -14.81 -6.96
CA PHE A 24 -10.17 -13.73 -6.19
C PHE A 24 -11.00 -12.75 -7.05
N ASP A 25 -10.75 -12.65 -8.36
CA ASP A 25 -11.61 -11.89 -9.27
C ASP A 25 -12.99 -12.54 -9.40
N VAL A 26 -13.02 -13.86 -9.59
CA VAL A 26 -14.28 -14.61 -9.66
C VAL A 26 -15.05 -14.53 -8.35
N VAL A 27 -14.39 -14.86 -7.21
CA VAL A 27 -15.02 -14.79 -5.88
C VAL A 27 -15.52 -13.38 -5.57
N GLY A 28 -14.71 -12.36 -5.87
CA GLY A 28 -15.08 -10.97 -5.67
C GLY A 28 -16.29 -10.54 -6.49
N ARG A 29 -16.40 -10.99 -7.75
CA ARG A 29 -17.59 -10.73 -8.61
C ARG A 29 -18.85 -11.36 -8.05
N VAL A 30 -18.74 -12.59 -7.53
CA VAL A 30 -19.87 -13.31 -6.94
C VAL A 30 -20.33 -12.65 -5.64
N VAL A 31 -19.41 -12.28 -4.76
CA VAL A 31 -19.73 -11.73 -3.43
C VAL A 31 -20.19 -10.27 -3.49
N ARG A 32 -19.62 -9.45 -4.39
CA ARG A 32 -19.86 -8.00 -4.42
C ARG A 32 -21.32 -7.57 -4.57
N PRO A 33 -22.18 -8.22 -5.37
CA PRO A 33 -23.60 -7.86 -5.47
C PRO A 33 -24.37 -8.02 -4.17
N PHE A 34 -23.99 -8.97 -3.33
CA PHE A 34 -24.71 -9.31 -2.09
C PHE A 34 -24.18 -8.54 -0.88
N SER A 35 -22.88 -8.27 -0.81
CA SER A 35 -22.27 -7.64 0.36
C SER A 35 -21.02 -6.87 0.03
N LEU A 36 -21.02 -5.55 0.32
CA LEU A 36 -19.82 -4.74 0.25
C LEU A 36 -18.79 -5.18 1.28
N ARG A 37 -19.21 -5.46 2.52
CA ARG A 37 -18.31 -5.92 3.59
C ARG A 37 -17.73 -7.31 3.27
N GLY A 38 -18.54 -8.21 2.72
CA GLY A 38 -18.08 -9.51 2.24
C GLY A 38 -17.03 -9.36 1.15
N PHE A 39 -17.25 -8.47 0.19
CA PHE A 39 -16.28 -8.15 -0.85
C PHE A 39 -14.97 -7.57 -0.28
N GLU A 40 -15.06 -6.67 0.70
CA GLU A 40 -13.88 -6.12 1.39
C GLU A 40 -13.07 -7.23 2.10
N ASN A 41 -13.74 -8.20 2.71
CA ASN A 41 -13.08 -9.36 3.32
C ASN A 41 -12.38 -10.23 2.27
N VAL A 42 -13.01 -10.44 1.11
CA VAL A 42 -12.40 -11.15 -0.04
C VAL A 42 -11.14 -10.42 -0.51
N MET A 43 -11.20 -9.10 -0.66
CA MET A 43 -10.03 -8.30 -1.08
C MET A 43 -8.93 -8.26 0.00
N ALA A 44 -9.30 -8.26 1.27
CA ALA A 44 -8.35 -8.38 2.38
C ALA A 44 -7.66 -9.76 2.39
N ALA A 45 -8.40 -10.83 2.09
CA ALA A 45 -7.83 -12.17 1.94
C ALA A 45 -6.88 -12.24 0.73
N LEU A 46 -7.27 -11.67 -0.42
CA LEU A 46 -6.39 -11.50 -1.58
C LEU A 46 -5.06 -10.88 -1.20
N GLN A 47 -5.09 -9.73 -0.53
CA GLN A 47 -3.87 -9.00 -0.16
C GLN A 47 -2.97 -9.84 0.75
N ARG A 48 -3.53 -10.55 1.74
CA ARG A 48 -2.76 -11.47 2.59
C ARG A 48 -2.15 -12.63 1.80
N THR A 49 -2.91 -13.20 0.87
CA THR A 49 -2.41 -14.29 0.01
C THR A 49 -1.26 -13.80 -0.87
N LEU A 50 -1.37 -12.60 -1.48
CA LEU A 50 -0.30 -12.04 -2.30
C LEU A 50 0.99 -11.80 -1.50
N VAL A 51 0.88 -11.36 -0.24
CA VAL A 51 2.05 -11.24 0.66
C VAL A 51 2.62 -12.62 1.01
N ALA A 52 1.77 -13.60 1.31
CA ALA A 52 2.22 -14.96 1.62
C ALA A 52 2.97 -15.61 0.44
N LEU A 53 2.57 -15.35 -0.80
CA LEU A 53 3.25 -15.86 -1.99
C LEU A 53 4.69 -15.37 -2.15
N LEU A 54 5.07 -14.24 -1.51
CA LEU A 54 6.45 -13.76 -1.52
C LEU A 54 7.44 -14.76 -0.94
N VAL A 55 6.98 -15.70 -0.11
CA VAL A 55 7.82 -16.78 0.41
C VAL A 55 8.42 -17.66 -0.71
N ILE A 56 7.74 -17.79 -1.86
CA ILE A 56 8.23 -18.58 -3.00
C ILE A 56 9.53 -17.97 -3.54
N SER A 57 9.67 -16.65 -3.53
CA SER A 57 10.90 -15.94 -3.90
C SER A 57 11.90 -15.84 -2.73
N GLY A 58 11.66 -16.54 -1.61
CA GLY A 58 12.47 -16.43 -0.40
C GLY A 58 12.42 -15.06 0.27
N THR A 59 11.48 -14.21 -0.12
CA THR A 59 11.33 -12.86 0.46
C THR A 59 10.87 -12.97 1.91
N LYS A 60 11.57 -12.24 2.78
CA LYS A 60 11.21 -12.09 4.20
C LYS A 60 10.51 -10.75 4.40
N VAL A 61 9.44 -10.75 5.19
CA VAL A 61 8.72 -9.53 5.56
C VAL A 61 8.84 -9.32 7.06
N GLU A 62 9.59 -8.31 7.45
CA GLU A 62 9.76 -7.88 8.84
C GLU A 62 8.73 -6.79 9.15
N VAL A 63 7.92 -7.02 10.18
CA VAL A 63 6.78 -6.16 10.50
C VAL A 63 6.94 -5.58 11.89
N GLU A 64 6.95 -4.26 11.98
CA GLU A 64 6.78 -3.52 13.22
C GLU A 64 5.43 -2.79 13.18
N ARG A 65 4.59 -3.00 14.17
CA ARG A 65 3.28 -2.36 14.22
C ARG A 65 3.04 -1.78 15.61
N SER A 66 2.66 -0.51 15.67
CA SER A 66 2.21 0.09 16.93
C SER A 66 1.05 -0.70 17.54
N PRO A 67 1.10 -1.00 18.85
CA PRO A 67 0.00 -1.64 19.57
C PRO A 67 -1.25 -0.76 19.65
N SER A 68 -1.11 0.55 19.46
CA SER A 68 -2.22 1.52 19.48
C SER A 68 -3.09 1.48 18.22
N ILE A 69 -2.72 0.66 17.21
CA ILE A 69 -3.55 0.47 16.01
C ILE A 69 -4.57 -0.63 16.29
N GLU A 70 -5.82 -0.26 16.47
CA GLU A 70 -6.92 -1.18 16.76
C GLU A 70 -7.49 -1.82 15.50
N LYS A 71 -7.99 -3.06 15.64
CA LYS A 71 -8.63 -3.78 14.55
C LYS A 71 -10.06 -3.30 14.36
N GLY A 72 -10.42 -2.98 13.12
CA GLY A 72 -11.78 -2.52 12.78
C GLY A 72 -11.95 -1.01 12.82
N GLU A 73 -10.98 -0.27 13.33
CA GLU A 73 -10.97 1.18 13.35
C GLU A 73 -10.47 1.77 12.03
N GLY A 74 -10.93 2.98 11.70
CA GLY A 74 -10.50 3.72 10.52
C GLY A 74 -9.29 4.60 10.81
N TYR A 75 -8.33 4.61 9.89
CA TYR A 75 -7.13 5.45 9.94
C TYR A 75 -6.86 6.12 8.60
N ALA A 76 -6.24 7.29 8.62
CA ALA A 76 -5.66 7.92 7.43
C ALA A 76 -4.17 7.57 7.37
N LEU A 77 -3.79 6.66 6.46
CA LEU A 77 -2.41 6.22 6.32
C LEU A 77 -1.67 7.08 5.29
N ILE A 78 -0.49 7.53 5.67
CA ILE A 78 0.46 8.20 4.79
C ILE A 78 1.67 7.29 4.67
N SER A 79 1.99 6.87 3.46
CA SER A 79 3.12 5.99 3.16
C SER A 79 3.86 6.48 1.93
N HIS A 80 5.13 6.13 1.79
CA HIS A 80 5.85 6.29 0.53
C HIS A 80 5.67 5.05 -0.36
N ASP A 81 5.95 5.20 -1.67
CA ASP A 81 5.62 4.22 -2.71
C ASP A 81 6.90 3.66 -3.34
N GLN A 82 7.21 2.40 -3.10
CA GLN A 82 8.36 1.72 -3.69
C GLN A 82 7.95 0.64 -4.69
N SER A 83 6.81 -0.03 -4.46
CA SER A 83 6.45 -1.24 -5.20
C SER A 83 4.94 -1.42 -5.35
N ILE A 84 4.55 -2.25 -6.34
CA ILE A 84 3.16 -2.75 -6.43
C ILE A 84 2.76 -3.60 -5.21
N PHE A 85 3.74 -4.11 -4.45
CA PHE A 85 3.52 -4.91 -3.26
C PHE A 85 3.24 -4.08 -2.01
N ASP A 86 3.47 -2.77 -2.02
CA ASP A 86 3.19 -1.90 -0.87
C ASP A 86 1.70 -1.88 -0.51
N ILE A 87 0.83 -1.90 -1.54
CA ILE A 87 -0.63 -2.01 -1.36
C ILE A 87 -1.02 -3.32 -0.65
N PRO A 88 -0.65 -4.52 -1.13
CA PRO A 88 -0.96 -5.75 -0.41
C PRO A 88 -0.26 -5.87 0.94
N LEU A 89 0.93 -5.31 1.14
CA LEU A 89 1.60 -5.28 2.45
C LEU A 89 0.76 -4.51 3.47
N ILE A 90 0.40 -3.27 3.17
CA ILE A 90 -0.45 -2.44 4.05
C ILE A 90 -1.82 -3.10 4.25
N GLY A 91 -2.47 -3.53 3.18
CA GLY A 91 -3.81 -4.07 3.26
C GLY A 91 -3.89 -5.46 3.90
N GLY A 92 -2.85 -6.27 3.78
CA GLY A 92 -2.73 -7.56 4.47
C GLY A 92 -2.61 -7.36 5.99
N LEU A 93 -1.78 -6.41 6.43
CA LEU A 93 -1.57 -6.06 7.84
C LEU A 93 -2.81 -5.39 8.46
N LEU A 94 -3.50 -4.55 7.69
CA LEU A 94 -4.71 -3.83 8.12
C LEU A 94 -5.99 -4.46 7.54
N SER A 95 -6.02 -5.78 7.39
CA SER A 95 -7.09 -6.49 6.72
C SER A 95 -8.48 -6.27 7.35
N ARG A 96 -8.57 -6.01 8.64
CA ARG A 96 -9.82 -5.69 9.35
C ARG A 96 -10.16 -4.19 9.33
N ASN A 97 -9.22 -3.33 8.97
CA ASN A 97 -9.39 -1.89 8.85
C ASN A 97 -9.79 -1.46 7.42
N HIS A 98 -9.88 -2.42 6.48
CA HIS A 98 -10.35 -2.30 5.10
C HIS A 98 -9.84 -1.07 4.34
N PRO A 99 -8.53 -0.88 4.18
CA PRO A 99 -7.95 0.33 3.60
C PRO A 99 -8.40 0.56 2.16
N LYS A 100 -8.68 1.83 1.83
CA LYS A 100 -9.01 2.34 0.50
C LYS A 100 -7.82 3.12 -0.03
N TYR A 101 -7.58 3.01 -1.32
CA TYR A 101 -6.37 3.52 -1.95
C TYR A 101 -6.68 4.58 -2.99
N VAL A 102 -5.75 5.52 -3.15
CA VAL A 102 -5.70 6.41 -4.30
C VAL A 102 -4.86 5.75 -5.40
N ALA A 103 -5.47 5.48 -6.54
CA ALA A 103 -4.82 4.77 -7.64
C ALA A 103 -5.02 5.46 -8.99
N LYS A 104 -4.11 5.22 -9.93
CA LYS A 104 -4.23 5.73 -11.31
C LYS A 104 -5.44 5.10 -12.00
N LYS A 105 -6.26 5.90 -12.69
CA LYS A 105 -7.46 5.47 -13.43
C LYS A 105 -7.18 4.29 -14.38
N LYS A 106 -6.00 4.24 -15.01
CA LYS A 106 -5.60 3.13 -15.89
C LYS A 106 -5.50 1.77 -15.19
N LEU A 107 -5.22 1.72 -13.88
CA LEU A 107 -5.16 0.47 -13.11
C LEU A 107 -6.54 -0.12 -12.83
N GLY A 108 -7.60 0.66 -13.02
CA GLY A 108 -8.98 0.18 -12.99
C GLY A 108 -9.38 -0.69 -14.18
N ARG A 109 -8.44 -1.07 -15.08
CA ARG A 109 -8.70 -1.86 -16.27
C ARG A 109 -7.69 -3.00 -16.39
N TRP A 110 -8.15 -4.17 -16.87
CA TRP A 110 -7.35 -5.30 -17.36
C TRP A 110 -6.59 -6.14 -16.32
N ILE A 111 -6.52 -5.77 -15.04
CA ILE A 111 -5.85 -6.58 -14.02
C ILE A 111 -6.92 -7.30 -13.18
N PRO A 112 -7.06 -8.63 -13.28
CA PRO A 112 -8.03 -9.39 -12.49
C PRO A 112 -7.93 -9.05 -11.01
N SER A 113 -9.04 -9.07 -10.29
CA SER A 113 -9.24 -8.67 -8.90
C SER A 113 -8.78 -7.26 -8.54
N VAL A 114 -7.60 -6.80 -8.99
CA VAL A 114 -7.10 -5.43 -8.72
C VAL A 114 -8.03 -4.40 -9.33
N SER A 115 -8.34 -4.52 -10.64
CA SER A 115 -9.26 -3.59 -11.32
C SER A 115 -10.67 -3.66 -10.76
N LEU A 116 -11.11 -4.84 -10.34
CA LEU A 116 -12.40 -5.04 -9.67
C LEU A 116 -12.42 -4.32 -8.32
N ASN A 117 -11.40 -4.52 -7.49
CA ASN A 117 -11.27 -3.84 -6.20
C ASN A 117 -11.24 -2.31 -6.37
N LEU A 118 -10.41 -1.82 -7.28
CA LEU A 118 -10.27 -0.38 -7.50
C LEU A 118 -11.59 0.29 -7.94
N ARG A 119 -12.40 -0.38 -8.75
CA ARG A 119 -13.69 0.16 -9.23
C ARG A 119 -14.86 -0.06 -8.28
N ARG A 120 -14.85 -1.14 -7.50
CA ARG A 120 -16.02 -1.60 -6.71
C ARG A 120 -15.78 -1.59 -5.20
N GLY A 121 -14.54 -1.37 -4.77
CA GLY A 121 -14.13 -1.41 -3.36
C GLY A 121 -14.14 -0.06 -2.64
N GLY A 122 -14.58 1.03 -3.29
CA GLY A 122 -14.62 2.36 -2.67
C GLY A 122 -13.27 3.10 -2.71
N ASN A 123 -12.41 2.78 -3.66
CA ASN A 123 -11.12 3.44 -3.89
C ASN A 123 -11.28 4.70 -4.76
N ALA A 124 -10.32 5.63 -4.69
CA ALA A 124 -10.27 6.80 -5.57
C ALA A 124 -9.43 6.50 -6.82
N LEU A 125 -10.07 6.54 -7.98
CA LEU A 125 -9.39 6.45 -9.28
C LEU A 125 -9.13 7.84 -9.82
N ILE A 126 -7.86 8.22 -9.96
CA ILE A 126 -7.45 9.56 -10.37
C ILE A 126 -6.77 9.57 -11.73
N ASP A 127 -6.98 10.67 -12.46
CA ASP A 127 -6.17 11.06 -13.60
C ASP A 127 -5.26 12.22 -13.17
N ARG A 128 -3.95 12.04 -13.25
CA ARG A 128 -2.99 13.05 -12.80
C ARG A 128 -3.00 14.31 -13.66
N ASN A 129 -3.50 14.21 -14.89
CA ASN A 129 -3.64 15.35 -15.78
C ASN A 129 -4.92 16.16 -15.46
N GLU A 130 -5.85 15.56 -14.70
CA GLU A 130 -7.11 16.19 -14.27
C GLU A 130 -7.09 16.46 -12.77
N ARG A 131 -6.45 17.57 -12.37
CA ARG A 131 -6.22 17.89 -10.95
C ARG A 131 -7.52 18.06 -10.16
N VAL A 132 -8.51 18.78 -10.72
CA VAL A 132 -9.76 19.08 -10.01
C VAL A 132 -10.57 17.81 -9.76
N GLY A 133 -10.75 16.96 -10.77
CA GLY A 133 -11.44 15.68 -10.64
C GLY A 133 -10.70 14.71 -9.69
N SER A 134 -9.39 14.70 -9.74
CA SER A 134 -8.56 13.88 -8.83
C SER A 134 -8.76 14.28 -7.36
N ILE A 135 -8.71 15.57 -7.05
CA ILE A 135 -8.96 16.08 -5.69
C ILE A 135 -10.40 15.77 -5.24
N ARG A 136 -11.38 15.92 -6.13
CA ARG A 136 -12.78 15.55 -5.83
C ARG A 136 -12.93 14.09 -5.49
N ALA A 137 -12.32 13.20 -6.28
CA ALA A 137 -12.35 11.75 -6.05
C ALA A 137 -11.69 11.35 -4.72
N ILE A 138 -10.54 11.95 -4.39
CA ILE A 138 -9.85 11.73 -3.12
C ILE A 138 -10.72 12.15 -1.94
N LYS A 139 -11.31 13.35 -2.00
CA LYS A 139 -12.21 13.86 -0.93
C LYS A 139 -13.44 12.98 -0.76
N ALA A 140 -14.07 12.54 -1.85
CA ALA A 140 -15.23 11.65 -1.79
C ALA A 140 -14.89 10.31 -1.13
N MET A 141 -13.78 9.67 -1.55
CA MET A 141 -13.29 8.44 -0.93
C MET A 141 -13.04 8.63 0.58
N ALA A 142 -12.36 9.70 0.97
CA ALA A 142 -11.98 9.96 2.35
C ALA A 142 -13.20 10.19 3.26
N ARG A 143 -14.20 10.95 2.82
CA ARG A 143 -15.47 11.14 3.55
C ARG A 143 -16.20 9.82 3.75
N THR A 144 -16.42 9.08 2.67
CA THR A 144 -17.11 7.78 2.75
C THR A 144 -16.38 6.79 3.64
N ALA A 145 -15.03 6.79 3.62
CA ALA A 145 -14.26 5.93 4.48
C ALA A 145 -14.40 6.32 5.97
N GLN A 146 -14.36 7.61 6.29
CA GLN A 146 -14.59 8.11 7.64
C GLN A 146 -15.99 7.77 8.15
N GLU A 147 -17.03 7.97 7.33
CA GLU A 147 -18.43 7.63 7.67
C GLU A 147 -18.60 6.14 7.94
N ARG A 148 -17.82 5.29 7.26
CA ARG A 148 -17.87 3.83 7.39
C ARG A 148 -16.92 3.24 8.43
N GLY A 149 -16.10 4.05 9.08
CA GLY A 149 -15.07 3.60 10.01
C GLY A 149 -14.01 2.69 9.36
N VAL A 150 -13.66 2.96 8.08
CA VAL A 150 -12.61 2.22 7.37
C VAL A 150 -11.42 3.12 7.04
N SER A 151 -10.26 2.52 6.80
CA SER A 151 -9.02 3.28 6.56
C SER A 151 -8.91 3.81 5.13
N VAL A 152 -8.10 4.85 4.97
CA VAL A 152 -7.67 5.39 3.67
C VAL A 152 -6.15 5.44 3.60
N VAL A 153 -5.59 5.23 2.41
CA VAL A 153 -4.14 5.23 2.17
C VAL A 153 -3.81 6.15 1.01
N ILE A 154 -2.79 6.96 1.22
CA ILE A 154 -2.23 7.79 0.15
C ILE A 154 -0.70 7.65 0.12
N PHE A 155 -0.15 7.69 -1.08
CA PHE A 155 1.27 7.78 -1.38
C PHE A 155 1.55 9.17 -1.94
N PRO A 156 2.02 10.12 -1.11
CA PRO A 156 2.10 11.54 -1.51
C PRO A 156 3.10 11.83 -2.64
N GLU A 157 4.11 10.97 -2.82
CA GLU A 157 5.08 11.08 -3.92
C GLU A 157 4.41 10.99 -5.29
N GLY A 158 3.33 10.21 -5.36
CA GLY A 158 2.58 9.98 -6.58
C GLY A 158 3.33 9.16 -7.64
N THR A 159 4.58 8.76 -7.41
CA THR A 159 5.37 7.84 -8.26
C THR A 159 6.13 6.88 -7.36
N ARG A 160 6.39 5.67 -7.84
CA ARG A 160 7.21 4.70 -7.13
C ARG A 160 8.68 5.09 -7.20
N SER A 161 9.36 4.97 -6.07
CA SER A 161 10.82 4.99 -6.00
C SER A 161 11.38 3.73 -6.68
N ARG A 162 12.49 3.86 -7.44
CA ARG A 162 13.14 2.73 -8.11
C ARG A 162 14.40 2.25 -7.40
N ASP A 163 14.90 3.05 -6.48
CA ASP A 163 16.14 2.88 -5.73
C ASP A 163 15.90 2.80 -4.21
N GLY A 164 14.63 2.92 -3.80
CA GLY A 164 14.23 2.95 -2.40
C GLY A 164 14.35 4.32 -1.74
N GLU A 165 14.84 5.34 -2.46
CA GLU A 165 14.92 6.68 -1.90
C GLU A 165 13.55 7.32 -1.73
N LEU A 166 13.39 8.08 -0.65
CA LEU A 166 12.15 8.82 -0.39
C LEU A 166 12.08 10.03 -1.33
N GLY A 167 11.07 10.02 -2.19
CA GLY A 167 10.78 11.13 -3.09
C GLY A 167 10.13 12.32 -2.38
N GLU A 168 9.98 13.41 -3.10
CA GLU A 168 9.29 14.61 -2.61
C GLU A 168 7.78 14.37 -2.43
N PHE A 169 7.26 14.69 -1.25
CA PHE A 169 5.82 14.61 -0.97
C PHE A 169 5.07 15.77 -1.59
N ARG A 170 4.11 15.44 -2.45
CA ARG A 170 3.19 16.41 -3.06
C ARG A 170 2.00 16.65 -2.13
N PRO A 171 1.86 17.84 -1.53
CA PRO A 171 0.92 18.03 -0.43
C PRO A 171 -0.55 18.06 -0.83
N SER A 172 -0.87 18.28 -2.12
CA SER A 172 -2.26 18.52 -2.55
C SER A 172 -3.19 17.33 -2.32
N GLY A 173 -2.72 16.11 -2.57
CA GLY A 173 -3.50 14.89 -2.39
C GLY A 173 -3.69 14.53 -0.93
N SER A 174 -2.61 14.54 -0.13
CA SER A 174 -2.65 14.26 1.31
C SER A 174 -3.50 15.28 2.06
N ARG A 175 -3.32 16.58 1.79
CA ARG A 175 -4.16 17.65 2.36
C ARG A 175 -5.64 17.46 2.03
N ALA A 176 -5.97 17.11 0.78
CA ALA A 176 -7.36 16.89 0.36
C ALA A 176 -7.98 15.68 1.07
N MET A 177 -7.23 14.59 1.22
CA MET A 177 -7.66 13.40 1.96
C MET A 177 -7.86 13.71 3.44
N LEU A 178 -6.86 14.29 4.08
CA LEU A 178 -6.87 14.60 5.52
C LEU A 178 -7.93 15.65 5.89
N ALA A 179 -8.16 16.65 5.03
CA ALA A 179 -9.21 17.64 5.25
C ALA A 179 -10.63 17.07 5.06
N ALA A 180 -10.78 15.98 4.32
CA ALA A 180 -12.06 15.33 4.09
C ALA A 180 -12.34 14.17 5.08
N ALA A 181 -11.30 13.64 5.71
CA ALA A 181 -11.34 12.64 6.78
C ALA A 181 -10.67 13.21 8.03
N ASP A 182 -11.22 14.30 8.54
CA ASP A 182 -10.64 15.11 9.61
C ASP A 182 -10.69 14.47 11.01
N ARG A 183 -11.47 13.39 11.16
CA ARG A 183 -11.57 12.62 12.42
C ARG A 183 -10.73 11.34 12.44
N LEU A 184 -10.25 10.87 11.28
CA LEU A 184 -9.42 9.68 11.24
C LEU A 184 -8.01 10.00 11.75
N PRO A 185 -7.50 9.31 12.80
CA PRO A 185 -6.11 9.45 13.23
C PRO A 185 -5.16 9.11 12.08
N VAL A 186 -4.03 9.82 12.01
CA VAL A 186 -3.03 9.60 10.95
C VAL A 186 -2.01 8.57 11.40
N VAL A 187 -1.81 7.53 10.59
CA VAL A 187 -0.77 6.52 10.81
C VAL A 187 0.31 6.68 9.73
N PRO A 188 1.54 7.06 10.10
CA PRO A 188 2.66 7.03 9.17
C PRO A 188 3.11 5.58 8.95
N VAL A 189 3.46 5.25 7.70
CA VAL A 189 3.90 3.91 7.31
C VAL A 189 5.21 4.00 6.54
N ALA A 190 6.27 3.42 7.09
CA ALA A 190 7.55 3.26 6.42
C ALA A 190 7.68 1.84 5.84
N ILE A 191 8.17 1.73 4.59
CA ILE A 191 8.43 0.47 3.90
C ILE A 191 9.83 0.56 3.29
N ASP A 192 10.66 -0.46 3.47
CA ASP A 192 11.95 -0.52 2.79
C ASP A 192 12.19 -1.90 2.19
N GLY A 193 12.91 -1.93 1.06
CA GLY A 193 13.29 -3.14 0.36
C GLY A 193 12.27 -3.69 -0.63
N SER A 194 11.01 -3.22 -0.66
CA SER A 194 10.00 -3.70 -1.61
C SER A 194 10.31 -3.33 -3.06
N TRP A 195 11.03 -2.23 -3.30
CA TRP A 195 11.51 -1.81 -4.62
C TRP A 195 12.43 -2.85 -5.29
N ARG A 196 13.19 -3.61 -4.50
CA ARG A 196 14.11 -4.66 -4.99
C ARG A 196 13.38 -5.75 -5.75
N LEU A 197 12.13 -6.06 -5.39
CA LEU A 197 11.31 -7.04 -6.12
C LEU A 197 11.06 -6.62 -7.58
N LEU A 198 11.17 -5.32 -7.89
CA LEU A 198 10.91 -4.74 -9.20
C LEU A 198 12.17 -4.35 -9.97
N GLN A 199 13.37 -4.58 -9.43
CA GLN A 199 14.64 -4.18 -10.06
C GLN A 199 14.75 -4.63 -11.52
N ASN A 200 14.25 -5.85 -11.83
CA ASN A 200 14.26 -6.43 -13.18
C ASN A 200 12.85 -6.42 -13.81
N ASN A 201 11.96 -5.49 -13.44
CA ASN A 201 10.55 -5.50 -13.86
C ASN A 201 9.84 -6.85 -13.57
N LEU A 202 10.14 -7.49 -12.42
CA LEU A 202 9.69 -8.83 -12.00
C LEU A 202 10.31 -10.01 -12.76
N LEU A 203 11.30 -9.82 -13.60
CA LEU A 203 11.85 -10.87 -14.46
C LEU A 203 13.39 -10.87 -14.48
N PRO A 204 14.04 -11.67 -13.62
CA PRO A 204 13.48 -12.44 -12.51
C PRO A 204 13.28 -11.62 -11.24
N VAL A 205 12.42 -12.12 -10.34
CA VAL A 205 12.31 -11.62 -8.95
C VAL A 205 13.56 -12.05 -8.19
N PRO A 206 14.30 -11.12 -7.56
CA PRO A 206 15.48 -11.47 -6.78
C PRO A 206 15.13 -12.35 -5.58
N PHE A 207 15.85 -13.44 -5.40
CA PHE A 207 15.67 -14.34 -4.26
C PHE A 207 16.23 -13.75 -2.97
N GLY A 208 15.47 -13.94 -1.88
CA GLY A 208 15.97 -13.60 -0.53
C GLY A 208 15.89 -12.12 -0.20
N THR A 209 15.05 -11.38 -0.90
CA THR A 209 14.78 -9.97 -0.57
C THR A 209 14.22 -9.86 0.85
N THR A 210 14.71 -8.89 1.63
CA THR A 210 14.09 -8.53 2.91
C THR A 210 13.30 -7.24 2.73
N ILE A 211 12.03 -7.27 3.14
CA ILE A 211 11.14 -6.11 3.18
C ILE A 211 10.90 -5.77 4.64
N ARG A 212 11.13 -4.52 5.03
CA ARG A 212 10.77 -3.99 6.33
C ARG A 212 9.55 -3.10 6.19
N ILE A 213 8.58 -3.27 7.07
CA ILE A 213 7.41 -2.39 7.15
C ILE A 213 7.14 -2.01 8.60
N LYS A 214 7.00 -0.71 8.85
CA LYS A 214 6.67 -0.17 10.16
C LYS A 214 5.45 0.74 10.09
N LEU A 215 4.48 0.45 10.94
CA LEU A 215 3.31 1.30 11.16
C LEU A 215 3.52 2.03 12.48
N GLY A 216 3.63 3.36 12.41
CA GLY A 216 3.84 4.22 13.57
C GLY A 216 2.60 4.39 14.44
N ASP A 217 2.74 5.11 15.54
CA ASP A 217 1.63 5.43 16.41
C ASP A 217 0.61 6.34 15.70
N PRO A 218 -0.71 6.13 15.95
CA PRO A 218 -1.73 7.00 15.43
C PRO A 218 -1.59 8.43 15.98
N ILE A 219 -1.42 9.39 15.09
CA ILE A 219 -1.38 10.81 15.40
C ILE A 219 -2.82 11.31 15.50
N ALA A 220 -3.22 11.76 16.68
CA ALA A 220 -4.56 12.32 16.90
C ALA A 220 -4.80 13.57 16.04
N ARG A 221 -6.08 13.81 15.71
CA ARG A 221 -6.48 14.92 14.84
C ARG A 221 -7.01 16.10 15.61
N THR A 222 -6.66 17.28 15.12
CA THR A 222 -7.25 18.55 15.55
C THR A 222 -7.80 19.32 14.35
N LYS A 223 -8.75 20.21 14.55
CA LYS A 223 -9.38 20.94 13.45
C LYS A 223 -8.34 21.77 12.67
N GLY A 224 -8.26 21.56 11.36
CA GLY A 224 -7.39 22.34 10.48
C GLY A 224 -5.93 21.84 10.40
N ASP A 225 -5.57 20.75 11.06
CA ASP A 225 -4.21 20.23 11.19
C ASP A 225 -3.65 19.48 9.98
N ALA A 226 -4.42 19.35 8.89
CA ALA A 226 -4.09 18.49 7.75
C ALA A 226 -2.66 18.68 7.19
N MET A 227 -2.13 19.90 7.23
CA MET A 227 -0.75 20.16 6.79
C MET A 227 0.26 19.71 7.85
N ALA A 228 0.05 20.06 9.11
CA ALA A 228 0.96 19.74 10.20
C ALA A 228 1.12 18.22 10.38
N VAL A 229 0.00 17.47 10.38
CA VAL A 229 0.07 16.00 10.50
C VAL A 229 0.66 15.32 9.26
N SER A 230 0.49 15.91 8.06
CA SER A 230 1.15 15.40 6.85
C SER A 230 2.67 15.57 6.92
N VAL A 231 3.15 16.71 7.41
CA VAL A 231 4.58 16.98 7.62
C VAL A 231 5.15 16.09 8.72
N ALA A 232 4.43 15.93 9.83
CA ALA A 232 4.86 15.05 10.93
C ALA A 232 4.98 13.59 10.45
N ALA A 233 4.03 13.11 9.65
CA ALA A 233 4.10 11.77 9.06
C ALA A 233 5.30 11.61 8.11
N GLU A 234 5.58 12.61 7.27
CA GLU A 234 6.75 12.61 6.37
C GLU A 234 8.06 12.57 7.17
N SER A 235 8.22 13.41 8.20
CA SER A 235 9.41 13.42 9.05
C SER A 235 9.64 12.07 9.71
N TRP A 236 8.58 11.48 10.28
CA TRP A 236 8.65 10.17 10.91
C TRP A 236 9.07 9.06 9.91
N ILE A 237 8.53 9.07 8.68
CA ILE A 237 8.90 8.11 7.64
C ILE A 237 10.39 8.30 7.29
N ARG A 238 10.85 9.53 7.08
CA ARG A 238 12.24 9.86 6.75
C ARG A 238 13.21 9.40 7.84
N GLU A 239 12.90 9.67 9.10
CA GLU A 239 13.70 9.25 10.26
C GLU A 239 13.75 7.73 10.39
N THR A 240 12.62 7.04 10.21
CA THR A 240 12.55 5.58 10.26
C THR A 240 13.41 4.94 9.17
N LEU A 241 13.33 5.43 7.93
CA LEU A 241 14.16 4.94 6.82
C LEU A 241 15.65 5.21 7.06
N ALA A 242 16.01 6.39 7.55
CA ALA A 242 17.39 6.73 7.89
C ALA A 242 17.94 5.80 9.00
N GLY A 243 17.15 5.54 10.04
CA GLY A 243 17.50 4.62 11.12
C GLY A 243 17.73 3.19 10.62
N TRP A 244 16.90 2.69 9.71
CA TRP A 244 17.11 1.35 9.14
C TRP A 244 18.37 1.26 8.29
N ARG A 245 18.70 2.31 7.55
CA ARG A 245 19.90 2.35 6.68
C ARG A 245 21.18 2.46 7.46
N SER A 246 21.19 3.25 8.54
CA SER A 246 22.35 3.37 9.42
C SER A 246 22.67 2.09 10.18
N SER A 247 21.67 1.22 10.38
CA SER A 247 21.84 -0.07 11.08
C SER A 247 22.28 -1.22 10.16
N LEU A 248 22.35 -1.01 8.84
CA LEU A 248 22.88 -1.99 7.91
C LEU A 248 24.42 -1.97 7.96
N PRO A 249 25.10 -3.14 8.06
CA PRO A 249 26.54 -3.20 7.85
C PRO A 249 26.90 -2.62 6.49
N ALA A 250 28.04 -1.91 6.40
CA ALA A 250 28.51 -1.22 5.19
C ALA A 250 28.74 -2.11 3.94
N GLU A 251 28.53 -3.42 4.04
CA GLU A 251 28.75 -4.40 2.97
C GLU A 251 27.56 -4.60 2.01
N ALA A 252 26.43 -3.94 2.24
CA ALA A 252 25.24 -4.12 1.39
C ALA A 252 25.05 -3.01 0.33
N SER A 253 25.96 -2.07 0.23
CA SER A 253 25.90 -0.91 -0.70
C SER A 253 26.83 -0.99 -1.91
N GLY A 254 27.43 -2.13 -2.19
CA GLY A 254 28.37 -2.30 -3.30
C GLY A 254 28.32 -3.70 -3.91
N GLU A 255 27.86 -3.78 -5.11
CA GLU A 255 28.09 -4.65 -6.27
C GLU A 255 26.83 -5.14 -6.94
#